data_a7fc1cfbca29b45afa451b63f3320f40
#
_entry.id   a7fc1cfbca29b45afa451b63f3320f40
#
_cell.length_a   1.000
_cell.length_b   1.000
_cell.length_c   1.000
_cell.angle_alpha   90.00
_cell.angle_beta   90.00
_cell.angle_gamma   90.00
#
_symmetry.space_group_name_H-M   'P 1'
#
loop_
_entity.id
_entity.type
_entity.pdbx_description
1 polymer ?
#
loop_
_entity_poly.entity_id
_entity_poly.type
_entity_poly.pdbx_seq_one_letter_code
_entity_poly.pdbx_strand_id
1 'polypeptide(L)'
;TEGDRDISYPKNLIAFAEAQKDNQEIAFDKERDKMIIVFDADIFEEKVQDYDKLVASGEKDNILAVTNPAFELFLLLHFENSYEQDILPNEEAIIKNGKEGNQTFIYQLLLGKTGINSKKNSKIGDLAANVDTAISQEKKLNQDIHDCKGKITCNIGSIIESIRNDDGK
;
A
#
# COMPACT_ATOMS: atom_id res chain seq x y z
N THR A 1 -12.52 6.15 18.69
CA THR A 1 -13.94 6.52 18.51
C THR A 1 -14.50 5.80 17.29
N GLU A 2 -15.81 5.59 17.21
CA GLU A 2 -16.49 4.92 16.07
C GLU A 2 -16.18 5.61 14.73
N GLY A 3 -15.93 6.91 14.71
CA GLY A 3 -15.56 7.69 13.53
C GLY A 3 -14.19 7.33 12.93
N ASP A 4 -13.22 6.90 13.74
CA ASP A 4 -11.87 6.58 13.25
C ASP A 4 -11.82 5.25 12.47
N ARG A 5 -12.77 4.35 12.69
CA ARG A 5 -12.87 3.09 11.94
C ARG A 5 -13.39 3.28 10.52
N ASP A 6 -14.20 4.31 10.29
CA ASP A 6 -14.77 4.62 8.98
C ASP A 6 -13.75 5.27 8.03
N ILE A 7 -12.80 6.03 8.53
CA ILE A 7 -11.82 6.77 7.71
C ILE A 7 -10.86 5.79 7.00
N SER A 8 -10.54 4.65 7.60
CA SER A 8 -9.63 3.66 6.99
C SER A 8 -10.26 2.86 5.84
N TYR A 9 -11.56 2.96 5.63
CA TYR A 9 -12.22 2.30 4.51
C TYR A 9 -11.94 3.09 3.20
N PRO A 10 -11.50 2.45 2.11
CA PRO A 10 -10.98 3.15 0.93
C PRO A 10 -11.90 4.24 0.37
N LYS A 11 -13.21 4.00 0.34
CA LYS A 11 -14.19 5.01 -0.12
C LYS A 11 -14.19 6.26 0.77
N ASN A 12 -14.13 6.08 2.07
CA ASN A 12 -14.12 7.19 3.04
C ASN A 12 -12.77 7.90 3.02
N LEU A 13 -11.70 7.15 2.81
CA LEU A 13 -10.35 7.70 2.67
C LEU A 13 -10.24 8.61 1.43
N ILE A 14 -10.82 8.21 0.29
CA ILE A 14 -10.87 9.06 -0.91
C ILE A 14 -11.70 10.33 -0.64
N ALA A 15 -12.88 10.20 -0.04
CA ALA A 15 -13.71 11.35 0.30
C ALA A 15 -13.00 12.29 1.29
N PHE A 16 -12.29 11.75 2.26
CA PHE A 16 -11.47 12.53 3.20
C PHE A 16 -10.35 13.28 2.46
N ALA A 17 -9.62 12.62 1.57
CA ALA A 17 -8.56 13.22 0.78
C ALA A 17 -9.08 14.39 -0.08
N GLU A 18 -10.23 14.23 -0.72
CA GLU A 18 -10.88 15.32 -1.46
C GLU A 18 -11.22 16.52 -0.55
N ALA A 19 -11.78 16.25 0.63
CA ALA A 19 -12.09 17.32 1.59
C ALA A 19 -10.82 18.06 2.10
N GLN A 20 -9.68 17.36 2.20
CA GLN A 20 -8.42 17.97 2.61
C GLN A 20 -7.84 18.92 1.56
N LYS A 21 -8.15 18.75 0.27
CA LYS A 21 -7.71 19.69 -0.79
C LYS A 21 -8.29 21.09 -0.61
N ASP A 22 -9.45 21.21 0.02
CA ASP A 22 -10.10 22.49 0.32
C ASP A 22 -9.73 23.03 1.72
N ASN A 23 -8.91 22.30 2.48
CA ASN A 23 -8.47 22.72 3.79
C ASN A 23 -7.39 23.82 3.70
N GLN A 24 -7.69 24.99 4.23
CA GLN A 24 -6.78 26.15 4.20
C GLN A 24 -5.44 25.90 4.91
N GLU A 25 -5.40 25.00 5.90
CA GLU A 25 -4.17 24.65 6.61
C GLU A 25 -3.18 23.85 5.75
N ILE A 26 -3.70 23.09 4.76
CA ILE A 26 -2.89 22.31 3.83
C ILE A 26 -2.38 23.15 2.66
N ALA A 27 -3.11 24.21 2.29
CA ALA A 27 -2.79 25.11 1.17
C ALA A 27 -2.51 24.37 -0.14
N PHE A 28 -3.33 23.36 -0.46
CA PHE A 28 -3.17 22.49 -1.63
C PHE A 28 -3.32 23.27 -2.93
N ASP A 29 -2.30 23.21 -3.79
CA ASP A 29 -2.31 23.80 -5.13
C ASP A 29 -2.71 22.74 -6.17
N LYS A 30 -3.92 22.83 -6.71
CA LYS A 30 -4.49 21.85 -7.67
C LYS A 30 -3.66 21.71 -8.97
N GLU A 31 -2.85 22.71 -9.33
CA GLU A 31 -2.03 22.67 -10.54
C GLU A 31 -0.68 21.98 -10.30
N ARG A 32 -0.18 21.99 -9.08
CA ARG A 32 1.17 21.54 -8.72
C ARG A 32 1.19 20.32 -7.81
N ASP A 33 0.24 20.25 -6.86
CA ASP A 33 0.24 19.21 -5.84
C ASP A 33 -0.54 17.99 -6.29
N LYS A 34 -0.13 16.83 -5.81
CA LYS A 34 -0.85 15.56 -5.96
C LYS A 34 -1.17 14.97 -4.60
N MET A 35 -2.40 14.54 -4.42
CA MET A 35 -2.80 13.78 -3.24
C MET A 35 -2.51 12.30 -3.50
N ILE A 36 -1.72 11.67 -2.64
CA ILE A 36 -1.44 10.24 -2.69
C ILE A 36 -2.28 9.56 -1.62
N ILE A 37 -3.11 8.61 -2.02
CA ILE A 37 -3.99 7.85 -1.12
C ILE A 37 -3.47 6.41 -1.05
N VAL A 38 -3.09 5.97 0.15
CA VAL A 38 -2.53 4.64 0.39
C VAL A 38 -3.58 3.77 1.06
N PHE A 39 -3.87 2.59 0.50
CA PHE A 39 -4.78 1.63 1.10
C PHE A 39 -4.50 0.18 0.68
N ASP A 40 -5.00 -0.75 1.49
CA ASP A 40 -4.97 -2.17 1.19
C ASP A 40 -6.19 -2.57 0.35
N ALA A 41 -5.98 -3.36 -0.69
CA ALA A 41 -7.07 -3.75 -1.59
C ALA A 41 -8.05 -4.74 -0.95
N ASP A 42 -7.60 -5.60 -0.04
CA ASP A 42 -8.41 -6.56 0.74
C ASP A 42 -9.51 -7.30 -0.08
N ILE A 43 -9.24 -7.54 -1.35
CA ILE A 43 -10.25 -8.01 -2.34
C ILE A 43 -10.83 -9.37 -1.96
N PHE A 44 -10.08 -10.17 -1.19
CA PHE A 44 -10.50 -11.52 -0.83
C PHE A 44 -11.48 -11.59 0.35
N GLU A 45 -11.64 -10.50 1.08
CA GLU A 45 -12.55 -10.47 2.24
C GLU A 45 -13.94 -9.91 1.88
N GLU A 46 -14.29 -9.79 0.60
CA GLU A 46 -15.56 -9.21 0.12
C GLU A 46 -15.85 -7.79 0.64
N LYS A 47 -14.86 -7.14 1.26
CA LYS A 47 -15.02 -5.84 1.91
C LYS A 47 -15.07 -4.66 0.92
N VAL A 48 -14.52 -4.84 -0.25
CA VAL A 48 -14.52 -3.80 -1.29
C VAL A 48 -15.49 -4.20 -2.41
N GLN A 49 -16.77 -4.03 -2.15
CA GLN A 49 -17.78 -4.06 -3.19
C GLN A 49 -17.51 -2.90 -4.16
N ASP A 50 -17.55 -3.16 -5.46
CA ASP A 50 -17.29 -2.14 -6.48
C ASP A 50 -15.85 -1.56 -6.48
N TYR A 51 -14.84 -2.37 -6.24
CA TYR A 51 -13.43 -1.97 -6.26
C TYR A 51 -13.05 -1.21 -7.55
N ASP A 52 -13.46 -1.70 -8.71
CA ASP A 52 -13.15 -1.06 -10.00
C ASP A 52 -13.72 0.36 -10.09
N LYS A 53 -14.94 0.55 -9.59
CA LYS A 53 -15.55 1.89 -9.57
C LYS A 53 -14.87 2.82 -8.58
N LEU A 54 -14.42 2.28 -7.46
CA LEU A 54 -13.69 3.02 -6.43
C LEU A 54 -12.34 3.49 -6.98
N VAL A 55 -11.58 2.62 -7.62
CA VAL A 55 -10.29 2.95 -8.24
C VAL A 55 -10.50 3.99 -9.33
N ALA A 56 -11.40 3.75 -10.29
CA ALA A 56 -11.70 4.69 -11.37
C ALA A 56 -12.18 6.07 -10.87
N SER A 57 -12.86 6.11 -9.73
CA SER A 57 -13.27 7.37 -9.11
C SER A 57 -12.11 8.09 -8.42
N GLY A 58 -11.27 7.34 -7.69
CA GLY A 58 -10.15 7.91 -6.95
C GLY A 58 -9.04 8.45 -7.83
N GLU A 59 -8.74 7.78 -8.94
CA GLU A 59 -7.67 8.17 -9.88
C GLU A 59 -7.96 9.43 -10.69
N LYS A 60 -9.20 9.93 -10.69
CA LYS A 60 -9.53 11.17 -11.44
C LYS A 60 -8.69 12.35 -11.00
N ASP A 61 -8.50 12.48 -9.68
CA ASP A 61 -7.89 13.66 -9.09
C ASP A 61 -6.78 13.32 -8.07
N ASN A 62 -6.47 12.02 -7.90
CA ASN A 62 -5.48 11.54 -6.93
C ASN A 62 -4.58 10.47 -7.54
N ILE A 63 -3.49 10.18 -6.84
CA ILE A 63 -2.65 9.02 -7.09
C ILE A 63 -3.03 7.95 -6.07
N LEU A 64 -3.39 6.75 -6.53
CA LEU A 64 -3.73 5.64 -5.65
C LEU A 64 -2.52 4.71 -5.47
N ALA A 65 -2.07 4.58 -4.25
CA ALA A 65 -1.02 3.67 -3.83
C ALA A 65 -1.67 2.44 -3.16
N VAL A 66 -1.66 1.31 -3.86
CA VAL A 66 -2.43 0.14 -3.47
C VAL A 66 -1.53 -1.05 -3.21
N THR A 67 -1.80 -1.77 -2.14
CA THR A 67 -1.21 -3.07 -1.83
C THR A 67 -2.28 -4.15 -1.77
N ASN A 68 -1.96 -5.32 -2.29
CA ASN A 68 -2.77 -6.52 -2.15
C ASN A 68 -1.84 -7.69 -1.75
N PRO A 69 -2.00 -8.30 -0.57
CA PRO A 69 -3.13 -8.12 0.35
C PRO A 69 -3.03 -6.93 1.33
N ALA A 70 -1.83 -6.49 1.71
CA ALA A 70 -1.68 -5.49 2.77
C ALA A 70 -0.33 -4.74 2.68
N PHE A 71 -0.23 -3.59 3.33
CA PHE A 71 0.94 -2.70 3.32
C PHE A 71 2.23 -3.38 3.83
N GLU A 72 2.11 -4.38 4.69
CA GLU A 72 3.24 -5.20 5.14
C GLU A 72 4.01 -5.83 3.97
N LEU A 73 3.35 -6.05 2.83
CA LEU A 73 4.01 -6.50 1.60
C LEU A 73 5.09 -5.52 1.16
N PHE A 74 4.77 -4.22 1.10
CA PHE A 74 5.75 -3.20 0.71
C PHE A 74 6.91 -3.11 1.71
N LEU A 75 6.61 -3.21 3.02
CA LEU A 75 7.65 -3.25 4.05
C LEU A 75 8.59 -4.45 3.88
N LEU A 76 8.05 -5.62 3.53
CA LEU A 76 8.85 -6.83 3.30
C LEU A 76 9.81 -6.65 2.11
N LEU A 77 9.42 -5.92 1.07
CA LEU A 77 10.26 -5.66 -0.10
C LEU A 77 11.54 -4.84 0.22
N HIS A 78 11.63 -4.20 1.38
CA HIS A 78 12.84 -3.49 1.80
C HIS A 78 14.00 -4.41 2.20
N PHE A 79 13.74 -5.71 2.34
CA PHE A 79 14.79 -6.69 2.65
C PHE A 79 15.31 -7.33 1.37
N GLU A 80 16.63 -7.37 1.22
CA GLU A 80 17.26 -7.98 0.05
C GLU A 80 16.80 -9.42 -0.18
N ASN A 81 16.52 -9.75 -1.43
CA ASN A 81 16.05 -11.06 -1.88
C ASN A 81 14.72 -11.53 -1.23
N SER A 82 13.94 -10.63 -0.64
CA SER A 82 12.67 -11.02 -0.01
C SER A 82 11.65 -11.53 -1.04
N TYR A 83 11.72 -11.06 -2.29
CA TYR A 83 10.86 -11.60 -3.35
C TYR A 83 11.11 -13.10 -3.54
N GLU A 84 12.37 -13.53 -3.70
CA GLU A 84 12.73 -14.93 -3.95
C GLU A 84 12.62 -15.80 -2.69
N GLN A 85 12.94 -15.27 -1.54
CA GLN A 85 13.05 -16.03 -0.30
C GLN A 85 11.73 -16.10 0.48
N ASP A 86 10.95 -15.03 0.45
CA ASP A 86 9.77 -14.89 1.31
C ASP A 86 8.46 -14.84 0.51
N ILE A 87 8.44 -14.14 -0.64
CA ILE A 87 7.19 -13.89 -1.39
C ILE A 87 6.90 -15.05 -2.35
N LEU A 88 7.80 -15.34 -3.26
CA LEU A 88 7.60 -16.36 -4.30
C LEU A 88 7.27 -17.75 -3.71
N PRO A 89 7.97 -18.25 -2.68
CA PRO A 89 7.64 -19.55 -2.07
C PRO A 89 6.30 -19.58 -1.31
N ASN A 90 5.74 -18.43 -0.98
CA ASN A 90 4.54 -18.28 -0.17
C ASN A 90 3.38 -17.59 -0.90
N GLU A 91 3.43 -17.51 -2.23
CA GLU A 91 2.49 -16.73 -3.04
C GLU A 91 1.02 -17.02 -2.71
N GLU A 92 0.61 -18.28 -2.69
CA GLU A 92 -0.77 -18.68 -2.38
C GLU A 92 -1.19 -18.28 -0.95
N ALA A 93 -0.28 -18.42 0.01
CA ALA A 93 -0.55 -18.09 1.41
C ALA A 93 -0.63 -16.56 1.61
N ILE A 94 0.19 -15.78 0.89
CA ILE A 94 0.15 -14.32 0.90
C ILE A 94 -1.15 -13.83 0.26
N ILE A 95 -1.54 -14.37 -0.89
CA ILE A 95 -2.81 -14.01 -1.57
C ILE A 95 -3.99 -14.29 -0.64
N LYS A 96 -4.00 -15.44 0.02
CA LYS A 96 -5.04 -15.83 0.98
C LYS A 96 -5.05 -14.96 2.23
N ASN A 97 -3.88 -14.53 2.63
CA ASN A 97 -3.59 -13.71 3.82
C ASN A 97 -4.36 -14.16 5.09
N GLY A 98 -4.46 -15.46 5.28
CA GLY A 98 -5.21 -16.06 6.39
C GLY A 98 -4.73 -15.55 7.75
N LYS A 99 -5.64 -15.48 8.71
CA LYS A 99 -5.33 -15.07 10.09
C LYS A 99 -5.03 -16.26 10.96
N GLU A 100 -3.96 -16.18 11.72
CA GLU A 100 -3.70 -17.04 12.88
C GLU A 100 -3.77 -16.16 14.14
N GLY A 101 -4.81 -16.35 14.95
CA GLY A 101 -5.15 -15.42 16.01
C GLY A 101 -5.53 -14.04 15.45
N ASN A 102 -4.79 -12.99 15.86
CA ASN A 102 -5.00 -11.61 15.40
C ASN A 102 -4.01 -11.16 14.33
N GLN A 103 -3.20 -12.06 13.77
CA GLN A 103 -2.15 -11.74 12.83
C GLN A 103 -2.43 -12.36 11.46
N THR A 104 -2.31 -11.55 10.40
CA THR A 104 -2.37 -12.02 9.02
C THR A 104 -1.05 -12.71 8.64
N PHE A 105 -1.08 -13.55 7.60
CA PHE A 105 0.10 -14.28 7.15
C PHE A 105 1.25 -13.34 6.76
N ILE A 106 0.96 -12.30 5.98
CA ILE A 106 2.00 -11.34 5.55
C ILE A 106 2.60 -10.57 6.74
N TYR A 107 1.79 -10.25 7.75
CA TYR A 107 2.28 -9.65 8.98
C TYR A 107 3.24 -10.58 9.74
N GLN A 108 2.93 -11.88 9.80
CA GLN A 108 3.81 -12.87 10.44
C GLN A 108 5.14 -13.01 9.70
N LEU A 109 5.12 -13.02 8.36
CA LEU A 109 6.35 -13.04 7.55
C LEU A 109 7.22 -11.81 7.88
N LEU A 110 6.62 -10.62 7.88
CA LEU A 110 7.35 -9.39 8.22
C LEU A 110 7.89 -9.43 9.65
N LEU A 111 7.10 -9.87 10.61
CA LEU A 111 7.53 -10.00 12.00
C LEU A 111 8.70 -10.98 12.16
N GLY A 112 8.65 -12.12 11.46
CA GLY A 112 9.75 -13.09 11.43
C GLY A 112 11.03 -12.52 10.85
N LYS A 113 10.93 -11.64 9.85
CA LYS A 113 12.08 -11.00 9.21
C LYS A 113 12.69 -9.87 10.05
N THR A 114 11.83 -9.05 10.66
CA THR A 114 12.26 -7.85 11.39
C THR A 114 12.46 -8.07 12.89
N GLY A 115 11.74 -9.02 13.47
CA GLY A 115 11.56 -9.12 14.93
C GLY A 115 10.82 -7.92 15.53
N ILE A 116 10.25 -7.05 14.69
CA ILE A 116 9.66 -5.75 15.08
C ILE A 116 8.17 -5.76 14.75
N ASN A 117 7.36 -5.39 15.74
CA ASN A 117 5.94 -5.14 15.49
C ASN A 117 5.78 -3.86 14.66
N SER A 118 5.46 -3.99 13.36
CA SER A 118 5.32 -2.87 12.42
C SER A 118 4.28 -1.84 12.84
N LYS A 119 3.27 -2.26 13.59
CA LYS A 119 2.15 -1.38 14.02
C LYS A 119 2.45 -0.56 15.29
N LYS A 120 3.52 -0.89 16.02
CA LYS A 120 3.79 -0.31 17.34
C LYS A 120 5.22 0.22 17.52
N ASN A 121 6.08 0.05 16.53
CA ASN A 121 7.50 0.37 16.67
C ASN A 121 7.94 1.39 15.63
N SER A 122 8.39 2.56 16.09
CA SER A 122 8.89 3.64 15.23
C SER A 122 10.12 3.25 14.40
N LYS A 123 10.89 2.23 14.82
CA LYS A 123 12.04 1.71 14.06
C LYS A 123 11.66 1.12 12.70
N ILE A 124 10.37 0.88 12.45
CA ILE A 124 9.93 0.46 11.10
C ILE A 124 10.27 1.51 10.04
N GLY A 125 10.34 2.79 10.44
CA GLY A 125 10.77 3.88 9.56
C GLY A 125 12.22 3.77 9.08
N ASP A 126 13.08 3.05 9.79
CA ASP A 126 14.48 2.84 9.41
C ASP A 126 14.57 2.03 8.09
N LEU A 127 13.52 1.26 7.75
CA LEU A 127 13.44 0.55 6.48
C LEU A 127 13.48 1.50 5.27
N ALA A 128 13.08 2.75 5.42
CA ALA A 128 13.10 3.73 4.34
C ALA A 128 14.51 3.91 3.72
N ALA A 129 15.58 3.60 4.47
CA ALA A 129 16.95 3.59 3.93
C ALA A 129 17.14 2.57 2.79
N ASN A 130 16.30 1.52 2.72
CA ASN A 130 16.36 0.45 1.73
C ASN A 130 15.26 0.58 0.67
N VAL A 131 14.69 1.77 0.47
CA VAL A 131 13.58 1.98 -0.46
C VAL A 131 13.94 1.62 -1.90
N ASP A 132 15.20 1.79 -2.33
CA ASP A 132 15.65 1.39 -3.67
C ASP A 132 15.60 -0.13 -3.87
N THR A 133 15.88 -0.90 -2.81
CA THR A 133 15.68 -2.35 -2.80
C THR A 133 14.20 -2.69 -2.96
N ALA A 134 13.32 -2.00 -2.25
CA ALA A 134 11.87 -2.20 -2.35
C ALA A 134 11.35 -1.89 -3.76
N ILE A 135 11.74 -0.77 -4.36
CA ILE A 135 11.38 -0.39 -5.73
C ILE A 135 11.85 -1.47 -6.73
N SER A 136 13.08 -1.94 -6.60
CA SER A 136 13.64 -2.96 -7.49
C SER A 136 12.88 -4.29 -7.40
N GLN A 137 12.52 -4.73 -6.20
CA GLN A 137 11.80 -5.98 -5.98
C GLN A 137 10.32 -5.88 -6.35
N GLU A 138 9.69 -4.71 -6.16
CA GLU A 138 8.30 -4.46 -6.56
C GLU A 138 8.09 -4.68 -8.06
N LYS A 139 9.10 -4.39 -8.90
CA LYS A 139 9.04 -4.62 -10.36
C LYS A 139 8.82 -6.09 -10.75
N LYS A 140 9.00 -7.02 -9.82
CA LYS A 140 8.73 -8.46 -9.99
C LYS A 140 7.28 -8.84 -9.64
N LEU A 141 6.54 -7.94 -9.03
CA LEU A 141 5.13 -8.12 -8.66
C LEU A 141 4.19 -7.53 -9.73
N ASN A 142 2.91 -7.81 -9.59
CA ASN A 142 1.90 -7.05 -10.32
C ASN A 142 1.84 -5.61 -9.80
N GLN A 143 1.94 -4.63 -10.70
CA GLN A 143 1.81 -3.20 -10.37
C GLN A 143 0.49 -2.60 -10.89
N ASP A 144 -0.28 -3.37 -11.64
CA ASP A 144 -1.58 -2.95 -12.16
C ASP A 144 -2.65 -3.07 -11.08
N ILE A 145 -3.04 -1.94 -10.52
CA ILE A 145 -4.06 -1.86 -9.48
C ILE A 145 -5.48 -2.15 -9.99
N HIS A 146 -5.72 -2.10 -11.30
CA HIS A 146 -6.99 -2.48 -11.92
C HIS A 146 -7.15 -4.00 -12.07
N ASP A 147 -6.05 -4.75 -12.03
CA ASP A 147 -6.03 -6.21 -12.17
C ASP A 147 -5.29 -6.86 -10.97
N CYS A 148 -5.71 -6.54 -9.76
CA CYS A 148 -5.07 -7.07 -8.56
C CYS A 148 -5.76 -8.30 -7.95
N LYS A 149 -6.94 -8.69 -8.44
CA LYS A 149 -7.66 -9.86 -7.91
C LYS A 149 -6.87 -11.15 -8.14
N GLY A 150 -6.56 -11.87 -7.06
CA GLY A 150 -5.78 -13.11 -7.13
C GLY A 150 -4.29 -12.91 -7.40
N LYS A 151 -3.78 -11.68 -7.32
CA LYS A 151 -2.38 -11.35 -7.57
C LYS A 151 -1.78 -10.58 -6.41
N ILE A 152 -0.54 -10.91 -6.07
CA ILE A 152 0.25 -10.07 -5.16
C ILE A 152 0.55 -8.77 -5.90
N THR A 153 0.01 -7.66 -5.41
CA THR A 153 0.06 -6.37 -6.09
C THR A 153 0.64 -5.30 -5.19
N CYS A 154 1.52 -4.47 -5.75
CA CYS A 154 2.03 -3.26 -5.11
C CYS A 154 2.46 -2.27 -6.19
N ASN A 155 2.10 -0.99 -6.07
CA ASN A 155 2.54 0.09 -6.94
C ASN A 155 3.20 1.26 -6.19
N ILE A 156 3.48 1.10 -4.91
CA ILE A 156 4.04 2.17 -4.06
C ILE A 156 5.44 2.58 -4.53
N GLY A 157 6.29 1.60 -4.82
CA GLY A 157 7.64 1.84 -5.31
C GLY A 157 7.67 2.55 -6.66
N SER A 158 6.76 2.17 -7.56
CA SER A 158 6.57 2.83 -8.86
C SER A 158 6.17 4.31 -8.71
N ILE A 159 5.30 4.62 -7.73
CA ILE A 159 4.91 6.00 -7.42
C ILE A 159 6.11 6.79 -6.87
N ILE A 160 6.86 6.21 -5.94
CA ILE A 160 8.07 6.84 -5.39
C ILE A 160 9.10 7.12 -6.49
N GLU A 161 9.30 6.16 -7.40
CA GLU A 161 10.21 6.33 -8.54
C GLU A 161 9.75 7.47 -9.47
N SER A 162 8.45 7.60 -9.73
CA SER A 162 7.91 8.68 -10.55
C SER A 162 8.13 10.06 -9.92
N ILE A 163 7.88 10.20 -8.62
CA ILE A 163 8.10 11.46 -7.89
C ILE A 163 9.57 11.87 -7.97
N ARG A 164 10.50 10.95 -7.73
CA ARG A 164 11.95 11.23 -7.81
C ARG A 164 12.40 11.66 -9.21
N ASN A 165 11.75 11.15 -10.25
CA ASN A 165 12.08 11.50 -11.63
C ASN A 165 11.50 12.86 -12.03
N ASP A 166 10.38 13.28 -11.43
CA ASP A 166 9.77 14.60 -11.69
C ASP A 166 10.53 15.74 -11.00
N ASP A 167 11.14 15.50 -9.84
CA ASP A 167 12.00 16.47 -9.14
C ASP A 167 13.31 16.79 -9.91
N GLY A 168 13.60 16.05 -10.97
CA GLY A 168 14.79 16.22 -11.82
C GLY A 168 14.58 17.10 -13.05
N LYS A 169 13.40 17.69 -13.23
CA LYS A 169 13.06 18.63 -14.32
C LYS A 169 12.73 20.00 -13.74
#